data_cca6dd21445acef8f00cdd424824e78c
#
_entry.id   cca6dd21445acef8f00cdd424824e78c
#
_cell.length_a   1.000
_cell.length_b   1.000
_cell.length_c   1.000
_cell.angle_alpha   90.00
_cell.angle_beta   90.00
_cell.angle_gamma   90.00
#
_symmetry.space_group_name_H-M   'P 1'
#
loop_
_entity.id
_entity.type
_entity.pdbx_description
1 polymer ?
#
loop_
_entity_poly.entity_id
_entity_poly.type
_entity_poly.pdbx_seq_one_letter_code
_entity_poly.pdbx_strand_id
1 'polypeptide(L)'
;MQYGKKAKDYIKEGDIFQVVLANRLKAKATGSLFDSYRVLRTTNPSPYMFYFSSPSQEIAGASPETLVKMEDGNLYTYPLAGTRRRGQDENEDQKLEKELLADPKELAEHNMLVDLGRNDLGRVAKFNSVKVEKYLEILKFSHVMHIGSTVVAKALENKDAIDVIGAMLPAGTLSGAPKIRACQIINELEKSRRGIYGGAIGYIDFTGNLDTCIAIRIAYKKVKMFMFARGLELFMIVSQLMNIESV
;
A
#
# COMPACT_ATOMS: atom_id res chain seq x y z
N MET A 1 -11.29 -1.84 -19.73
CA MET A 1 -10.44 -1.19 -20.77
C MET A 1 -10.61 0.33 -20.85
N GLN A 2 -11.81 0.90 -20.80
CA GLN A 2 -12.05 2.35 -20.98
C GLN A 2 -11.42 3.21 -19.86
N TYR A 3 -11.49 2.81 -18.59
CA TYR A 3 -10.91 3.56 -17.45
C TYR A 3 -9.39 3.63 -17.48
N GLY A 4 -8.72 2.53 -17.87
CA GLY A 4 -7.26 2.51 -18.00
C GLY A 4 -6.74 3.45 -19.09
N LYS A 5 -7.50 3.65 -20.17
CA LYS A 5 -7.14 4.62 -21.21
C LYS A 5 -7.22 6.06 -20.67
N LYS A 6 -8.32 6.42 -20.03
CA LYS A 6 -8.46 7.74 -19.40
C LYS A 6 -7.39 8.03 -18.34
N ALA A 7 -7.06 7.03 -17.50
CA ALA A 7 -5.99 7.19 -16.50
C ALA A 7 -4.63 7.47 -17.16
N LYS A 8 -4.34 6.81 -18.29
CA LYS A 8 -3.13 7.10 -19.08
C LYS A 8 -3.14 8.49 -19.69
N ASP A 9 -4.30 9.00 -20.08
CA ASP A 9 -4.41 10.35 -20.62
C ASP A 9 -4.08 11.38 -19.53
N TYR A 10 -4.58 11.23 -18.30
CA TYR A 10 -4.19 12.09 -17.16
C TYR A 10 -2.69 12.07 -16.83
N ILE A 11 -2.02 10.91 -17.00
CA ILE A 11 -0.57 10.82 -16.82
C ILE A 11 0.15 11.60 -17.93
N LYS A 12 -0.29 11.46 -19.19
CA LYS A 12 0.30 12.17 -20.33
C LYS A 12 0.10 13.69 -20.23
N GLU A 13 -1.02 14.13 -19.69
CA GLU A 13 -1.34 15.53 -19.45
C GLU A 13 -0.56 16.13 -18.26
N GLY A 14 0.17 15.28 -17.49
CA GLY A 14 0.98 15.72 -16.36
C GLY A 14 0.19 15.92 -15.06
N ASP A 15 -1.05 15.48 -15.02
CA ASP A 15 -1.92 15.59 -13.82
C ASP A 15 -1.42 14.73 -12.66
N ILE A 16 -0.92 13.53 -12.98
CA ILE A 16 -0.48 12.52 -12.02
C ILE A 16 0.70 11.72 -12.57
N PHE A 17 1.52 11.17 -11.67
CA PHE A 17 2.55 10.19 -12.01
C PHE A 17 2.02 8.77 -11.95
N GLN A 18 1.09 8.53 -11.01
CA GLN A 18 0.53 7.21 -10.73
C GLN A 18 -0.92 7.34 -10.28
N VAL A 19 -1.74 6.35 -10.66
CA VAL A 19 -3.06 6.13 -10.08
C VAL A 19 -3.36 4.64 -9.97
N VAL A 20 -3.94 4.23 -8.84
CA VAL A 20 -4.36 2.85 -8.58
C VAL A 20 -5.88 2.77 -8.64
N LEU A 21 -6.40 2.17 -9.71
CA LEU A 21 -7.83 1.93 -9.87
C LEU A 21 -8.20 0.57 -9.29
N ALA A 22 -9.25 0.51 -8.49
CA ALA A 22 -9.72 -0.72 -7.85
C ALA A 22 -10.98 -1.27 -8.52
N ASN A 23 -11.10 -2.58 -8.52
CA ASN A 23 -12.31 -3.28 -8.92
C ASN A 23 -12.81 -4.16 -7.78
N ARG A 24 -14.11 -4.13 -7.53
CA ARG A 24 -14.76 -4.93 -6.50
C ARG A 24 -15.50 -6.12 -7.11
N LEU A 25 -15.09 -7.31 -6.72
CA LEU A 25 -15.80 -8.55 -7.05
C LEU A 25 -16.84 -8.85 -5.96
N LYS A 26 -18.01 -9.32 -6.37
CA LYS A 26 -19.09 -9.73 -5.47
C LYS A 26 -19.54 -11.13 -5.84
N ALA A 27 -19.77 -11.97 -4.84
CA ALA A 27 -20.31 -13.30 -5.01
C ALA A 27 -21.31 -13.62 -3.89
N LYS A 28 -22.32 -14.43 -4.19
CA LYS A 28 -23.15 -15.04 -3.13
C LYS A 28 -22.32 -16.10 -2.45
N ALA A 29 -22.37 -16.14 -1.12
CA ALA A 29 -21.71 -17.19 -0.38
C ALA A 29 -22.48 -17.53 0.89
N THR A 30 -22.37 -18.79 1.30
CA THR A 30 -22.92 -19.35 2.54
C THR A 30 -21.78 -19.67 3.50
N GLY A 31 -22.09 -19.84 4.78
CA GLY A 31 -21.08 -20.13 5.80
C GLY A 31 -20.37 -18.87 6.33
N SER A 32 -19.40 -19.06 7.20
CA SER A 32 -18.61 -18.00 7.83
C SER A 32 -17.31 -17.75 7.05
N LEU A 33 -16.85 -16.50 7.05
CA LEU A 33 -15.50 -16.16 6.59
C LEU A 33 -14.40 -16.73 7.49
N PHE A 34 -14.76 -17.15 8.71
CA PHE A 34 -13.79 -17.72 9.65
C PHE A 34 -13.11 -18.98 9.12
N ASP A 35 -13.85 -19.86 8.47
CA ASP A 35 -13.27 -21.07 7.88
C ASP A 35 -12.31 -20.73 6.73
N SER A 36 -12.67 -19.77 5.89
CA SER A 36 -11.79 -19.26 4.86
C SER A 36 -10.53 -18.60 5.45
N TYR A 37 -10.67 -17.86 6.55
CA TYR A 37 -9.54 -17.26 7.25
C TYR A 37 -8.59 -18.31 7.84
N ARG A 38 -9.12 -19.40 8.41
CA ARG A 38 -8.31 -20.50 8.93
C ARG A 38 -7.43 -21.14 7.84
N VAL A 39 -7.94 -21.28 6.64
CA VAL A 39 -7.17 -21.75 5.48
C VAL A 39 -6.16 -20.69 5.03
N LEU A 40 -6.60 -19.45 4.88
CA LEU A 40 -5.75 -18.36 4.42
C LEU A 40 -4.48 -18.19 5.27
N ARG A 41 -4.61 -18.26 6.61
CA ARG A 41 -3.49 -18.10 7.53
C ARG A 41 -2.41 -19.18 7.41
N THR A 42 -2.75 -20.34 6.87
CA THR A 42 -1.81 -21.45 6.68
C THR A 42 -1.23 -21.50 5.27
N THR A 43 -2.01 -21.05 4.28
CA THR A 43 -1.60 -21.10 2.87
C THR A 43 -0.89 -19.85 2.39
N ASN A 44 -1.23 -18.69 2.96
CA ASN A 44 -0.62 -17.41 2.57
C ASN A 44 -0.50 -16.46 3.77
N PRO A 45 0.40 -16.76 4.71
CA PRO A 45 0.64 -15.90 5.88
C PRO A 45 1.18 -14.54 5.43
N SER A 46 0.80 -13.52 6.17
CA SER A 46 1.25 -12.12 5.97
C SER A 46 1.53 -11.49 7.33
N PRO A 47 2.30 -10.41 7.42
CA PRO A 47 2.61 -9.73 8.68
C PRO A 47 1.36 -9.34 9.48
N TYR A 48 0.28 -8.98 8.79
CA TYR A 48 -0.98 -8.62 9.42
C TYR A 48 -2.08 -9.59 9.01
N MET A 49 -2.40 -10.51 9.92
CA MET A 49 -3.49 -11.47 9.77
C MET A 49 -4.64 -11.07 10.69
N PHE A 50 -5.83 -10.88 10.16
CA PHE A 50 -6.98 -10.41 10.94
C PHE A 50 -8.30 -11.05 10.54
N TYR A 51 -9.15 -11.22 11.54
CA TYR A 51 -10.54 -11.60 11.39
C TYR A 51 -11.40 -10.82 12.38
N PHE A 52 -12.40 -10.14 11.87
CA PHE A 52 -13.41 -9.44 12.67
C PHE A 52 -14.79 -9.98 12.35
N SER A 53 -15.60 -10.14 13.35
CA SER A 53 -16.98 -10.59 13.21
C SER A 53 -17.92 -9.74 14.04
N SER A 54 -19.03 -9.36 13.43
CA SER A 54 -20.15 -8.68 14.08
C SER A 54 -21.47 -9.25 13.54
N PRO A 55 -22.62 -8.94 14.16
CA PRO A 55 -23.91 -9.40 13.66
C PRO A 55 -24.21 -8.99 12.22
N SER A 56 -23.63 -7.89 11.74
CA SER A 56 -23.90 -7.33 10.40
C SER A 56 -22.82 -7.65 9.37
N GLN A 57 -21.61 -8.00 9.78
CA GLN A 57 -20.51 -8.21 8.85
C GLN A 57 -19.37 -9.05 9.42
N GLU A 58 -18.67 -9.74 8.54
CA GLU A 58 -17.41 -10.41 8.81
C GLU A 58 -16.33 -9.83 7.89
N ILE A 59 -15.11 -9.70 8.38
CA ILE A 59 -13.95 -9.21 7.63
C ILE A 59 -12.80 -10.16 7.92
N ALA A 60 -12.14 -10.65 6.87
CA ALA A 60 -10.93 -11.46 6.97
C ALA A 60 -9.87 -10.93 6.01
N GLY A 61 -8.62 -10.96 6.42
CA GLY A 61 -7.54 -10.50 5.54
C GLY A 61 -6.16 -10.95 5.96
N ALA A 62 -5.24 -10.78 5.01
CA ALA A 62 -3.82 -11.08 5.13
C ALA A 62 -3.03 -9.94 4.46
N SER A 63 -2.90 -8.81 5.15
CA SER A 63 -2.21 -7.64 4.59
C SER A 63 -0.69 -7.77 4.75
N PRO A 64 0.08 -7.54 3.70
CA PRO A 64 1.53 -7.53 3.76
C PRO A 64 2.12 -6.17 4.11
N GLU A 65 1.31 -5.11 4.14
CA GLU A 65 1.79 -3.74 4.07
C GLU A 65 1.35 -2.92 5.30
N THR A 66 2.33 -2.40 6.03
CA THR A 66 2.09 -1.45 7.12
C THR A 66 1.61 -0.12 6.54
N LEU A 67 0.53 0.43 7.10
CA LEU A 67 0.12 1.81 6.81
C LEU A 67 1.02 2.77 7.60
N VAL A 68 0.99 2.64 8.92
CA VAL A 68 1.82 3.42 9.84
C VAL A 68 1.90 2.71 11.19
N LYS A 69 3.07 2.81 11.82
CA LYS A 69 3.31 2.44 13.19
C LYS A 69 3.70 3.69 13.99
N MET A 70 3.24 3.81 15.23
CA MET A 70 3.70 4.80 16.19
C MET A 70 4.10 4.08 17.49
N GLU A 71 5.28 4.36 17.98
CA GLU A 71 5.83 3.79 19.20
C GLU A 71 6.59 4.87 19.97
N ASP A 72 6.11 5.18 21.15
CA ASP A 72 6.67 6.23 22.03
C ASP A 72 6.88 7.57 21.30
N GLY A 73 5.87 7.97 20.50
CA GLY A 73 5.88 9.19 19.71
C GLY A 73 6.77 9.16 18.47
N ASN A 74 7.44 8.03 18.16
CA ASN A 74 8.15 7.85 16.91
C ASN A 74 7.21 7.21 15.88
N LEU A 75 7.19 7.78 14.68
CA LEU A 75 6.37 7.37 13.56
C LEU A 75 7.22 6.60 12.56
N TYR A 76 6.65 5.55 12.00
CA TYR A 76 7.32 4.68 11.01
C TYR A 76 6.37 4.36 9.87
N THR A 77 6.89 4.44 8.64
CA THR A 77 6.26 3.81 7.47
C THR A 77 7.33 3.09 6.67
N TYR A 78 6.91 2.04 5.96
CA TYR A 78 7.82 1.09 5.31
C TYR A 78 7.47 0.97 3.81
N PRO A 79 7.84 1.95 2.98
CA PRO A 79 7.63 1.84 1.53
C PRO A 79 8.27 0.58 0.96
N LEU A 80 7.48 -0.20 0.22
CA LEU A 80 7.90 -1.41 -0.48
C LEU A 80 7.56 -1.27 -1.95
N ALA A 81 8.54 -1.50 -2.83
CA ALA A 81 8.32 -1.57 -4.28
C ALA A 81 9.30 -2.55 -4.92
N GLY A 82 9.06 -2.83 -6.18
CA GLY A 82 9.87 -3.78 -6.91
C GLY A 82 9.71 -5.22 -6.41
N THR A 83 9.67 -6.16 -7.32
CA THR A 83 9.53 -7.58 -6.96
C THR A 83 10.36 -8.43 -7.89
N ARG A 84 11.17 -9.31 -7.31
CA ARG A 84 11.79 -10.43 -8.03
C ARG A 84 11.52 -11.72 -7.27
N ARG A 85 11.47 -12.84 -7.99
CA ARG A 85 11.43 -14.16 -7.36
C ARG A 85 12.73 -14.44 -6.60
N ARG A 86 12.71 -15.39 -5.69
CA ARG A 86 13.93 -15.94 -5.09
C ARG A 86 14.68 -16.77 -6.13
N GLY A 87 15.99 -16.78 -6.04
CA GLY A 87 16.85 -17.67 -6.82
C GLY A 87 16.72 -19.13 -6.34
N GLN A 88 17.21 -20.05 -7.16
CA GLN A 88 17.33 -21.45 -6.78
C GLN A 88 18.51 -21.70 -5.84
N ASP A 89 19.50 -20.81 -5.90
CA ASP A 89 20.67 -20.79 -5.03
C ASP A 89 21.08 -19.34 -4.70
N GLU A 90 22.12 -19.20 -3.88
CA GLU A 90 22.62 -17.89 -3.43
C GLU A 90 23.20 -17.04 -4.56
N ASN A 91 23.81 -17.65 -5.56
CA ASN A 91 24.39 -16.93 -6.70
C ASN A 91 23.28 -16.31 -7.58
N GLU A 92 22.22 -17.08 -7.82
CA GLU A 92 21.07 -16.59 -8.56
C GLU A 92 20.32 -15.51 -7.76
N ASP A 93 20.17 -15.67 -6.45
CA ASP A 93 19.60 -14.65 -5.57
C ASP A 93 20.36 -13.32 -5.68
N GLN A 94 21.68 -13.34 -5.58
CA GLN A 94 22.53 -12.14 -5.70
C GLN A 94 22.45 -11.50 -7.09
N LYS A 95 22.30 -12.30 -8.14
CA LYS A 95 22.09 -11.78 -9.49
C LYS A 95 20.76 -11.05 -9.61
N LEU A 96 19.67 -11.67 -9.14
CA LEU A 96 18.33 -11.09 -9.16
C LEU A 96 18.23 -9.82 -8.28
N GLU A 97 18.95 -9.78 -7.16
CA GLU A 97 19.09 -8.61 -6.30
C GLU A 97 19.75 -7.43 -7.03
N LYS A 98 20.88 -7.70 -7.71
CA LYS A 98 21.56 -6.68 -8.52
C LYS A 98 20.71 -6.20 -9.68
N GLU A 99 20.01 -7.10 -10.36
CA GLU A 99 19.07 -6.75 -11.43
C GLU A 99 17.93 -5.86 -10.92
N LEU A 100 17.39 -6.16 -9.73
CA LEU A 100 16.32 -5.38 -9.12
C LEU A 100 16.79 -3.97 -8.75
N LEU A 101 17.97 -3.85 -8.14
CA LEU A 101 18.56 -2.56 -7.76
C LEU A 101 19.09 -1.75 -8.95
N ALA A 102 19.25 -2.36 -10.13
CA ALA A 102 19.67 -1.70 -11.34
C ALA A 102 18.48 -1.32 -12.26
N ASP A 103 17.25 -1.72 -11.92
CA ASP A 103 16.07 -1.45 -12.72
C ASP A 103 15.58 -0.01 -12.50
N PRO A 104 15.74 0.91 -13.50
CA PRO A 104 15.38 2.32 -13.32
C PRO A 104 13.91 2.53 -13.02
N LYS A 105 13.06 1.64 -13.51
CA LYS A 105 11.63 1.66 -13.30
C LYS A 105 11.30 1.39 -11.84
N GLU A 106 11.79 0.29 -11.30
CA GLU A 106 11.53 -0.12 -9.93
C GLU A 106 12.10 0.92 -8.95
N LEU A 107 13.26 1.49 -9.25
CA LEU A 107 13.86 2.57 -8.46
C LEU A 107 13.02 3.85 -8.49
N ALA A 108 12.53 4.27 -9.66
CA ALA A 108 11.70 5.47 -9.77
C ALA A 108 10.39 5.32 -9.00
N GLU A 109 9.76 4.15 -9.09
CA GLU A 109 8.56 3.82 -8.32
C GLU A 109 8.83 3.84 -6.82
N HIS A 110 9.90 3.17 -6.38
CA HIS A 110 10.27 3.12 -4.98
C HIS A 110 10.55 4.52 -4.40
N ASN A 111 11.30 5.34 -5.13
CA ASN A 111 11.59 6.72 -4.73
C ASN A 111 10.32 7.56 -4.58
N MET A 112 9.36 7.39 -5.48
CA MET A 112 8.07 8.06 -5.40
C MET A 112 7.31 7.63 -4.13
N LEU A 113 7.32 6.34 -3.77
CA LEU A 113 6.67 5.85 -2.55
C LEU A 113 7.38 6.33 -1.28
N VAL A 114 8.71 6.42 -1.29
CA VAL A 114 9.49 7.01 -0.19
C VAL A 114 9.13 8.48 0.01
N ASP A 115 9.07 9.26 -1.06
CA ASP A 115 8.68 10.67 -0.99
C ASP A 115 7.24 10.85 -0.53
N LEU A 116 6.34 9.98 -0.97
CA LEU A 116 4.95 9.98 -0.52
C LEU A 116 4.86 9.70 0.99
N GLY A 117 5.60 8.70 1.50
CA GLY A 117 5.69 8.40 2.93
C GLY A 117 6.27 9.55 3.74
N ARG A 118 7.31 10.21 3.23
CA ARG A 118 7.90 11.42 3.85
C ARG A 118 6.88 12.56 3.93
N ASN A 119 6.15 12.80 2.86
CA ASN A 119 5.12 13.85 2.79
C ASN A 119 3.96 13.55 3.75
N ASP A 120 3.49 12.32 3.80
CA ASP A 120 2.39 11.91 4.68
C ASP A 120 2.77 12.04 6.16
N LEU A 121 3.93 11.52 6.57
CA LEU A 121 4.43 11.69 7.93
C LEU A 121 4.70 13.16 8.26
N GLY A 122 5.17 13.95 7.31
CA GLY A 122 5.47 15.38 7.49
C GLY A 122 4.27 16.21 7.96
N ARG A 123 3.04 15.76 7.70
CA ARG A 123 1.79 16.44 8.10
C ARG A 123 1.54 16.39 9.61
N VAL A 124 2.10 15.41 10.31
CA VAL A 124 1.91 15.17 11.74
C VAL A 124 3.23 15.11 12.53
N ALA A 125 4.35 15.33 11.85
CA ALA A 125 5.67 15.22 12.42
C ALA A 125 6.21 16.58 12.91
N LYS A 126 7.08 16.54 13.92
CA LYS A 126 7.89 17.70 14.33
C LYS A 126 8.75 18.15 13.14
N PHE A 127 8.90 19.46 13.00
CA PHE A 127 9.72 20.06 11.95
C PHE A 127 11.12 19.44 11.94
N ASN A 128 11.66 19.16 10.76
CA ASN A 128 12.98 18.57 10.54
C ASN A 128 13.22 17.17 11.18
N SER A 129 12.15 16.46 11.58
CA SER A 129 12.27 15.12 12.17
C SER A 129 12.09 13.97 11.16
N VAL A 130 11.52 14.26 9.98
CA VAL A 130 11.30 13.23 8.94
C VAL A 130 12.64 12.85 8.31
N LYS A 131 12.97 11.55 8.38
CA LYS A 131 14.21 10.98 7.86
C LYS A 131 13.96 9.67 7.15
N VAL A 132 14.76 9.35 6.15
CA VAL A 132 14.88 8.02 5.60
C VAL A 132 16.01 7.33 6.36
N GLU A 133 15.65 6.41 7.24
CA GLU A 133 16.62 5.72 8.11
C GLU A 133 17.28 4.56 7.37
N LYS A 134 16.50 3.84 6.57
CA LYS A 134 16.97 2.77 5.69
C LYS A 134 16.47 3.06 4.28
N TYR A 135 17.34 2.89 3.31
CA TYR A 135 17.03 3.24 1.93
C TYR A 135 17.50 2.19 0.95
N LEU A 136 16.59 1.70 0.10
CA LEU A 136 16.84 0.70 -0.94
C LEU A 136 17.42 -0.63 -0.40
N GLU A 137 16.97 -1.08 0.77
CA GLU A 137 17.35 -2.41 1.29
C GLU A 137 16.60 -3.52 0.56
N ILE A 138 17.28 -4.62 0.26
CA ILE A 138 16.63 -5.81 -0.25
C ILE A 138 16.05 -6.64 0.90
N LEU A 139 14.75 -6.79 0.89
CA LEU A 139 14.01 -7.60 1.85
C LEU A 139 13.68 -8.95 1.22
N LYS A 140 14.32 -10.03 1.71
CA LYS A 140 14.14 -11.38 1.22
C LYS A 140 13.06 -12.10 2.01
N PHE A 141 12.01 -12.52 1.30
CA PHE A 141 10.93 -13.36 1.82
C PHE A 141 11.08 -14.79 1.30
N SER A 142 10.16 -15.69 1.66
CA SER A 142 10.26 -17.11 1.27
C SER A 142 10.24 -17.33 -0.25
N HIS A 143 9.47 -16.55 -1.00
CA HIS A 143 9.26 -16.74 -2.44
C HIS A 143 9.66 -15.56 -3.31
N VAL A 144 9.79 -14.39 -2.72
CA VAL A 144 10.08 -13.14 -3.42
C VAL A 144 11.07 -12.28 -2.63
N MET A 145 11.68 -11.31 -3.31
CA MET A 145 12.41 -10.22 -2.70
C MET A 145 11.83 -8.88 -3.17
N HIS A 146 11.89 -7.87 -2.33
CA HIS A 146 11.42 -6.51 -2.60
C HIS A 146 12.49 -5.49 -2.25
N ILE A 147 12.41 -4.31 -2.85
CA ILE A 147 13.12 -3.13 -2.37
C ILE A 147 12.29 -2.51 -1.25
N GLY A 148 12.90 -2.29 -0.10
CA GLY A 148 12.28 -1.67 1.06
C GLY A 148 13.05 -0.46 1.55
N SER A 149 12.34 0.49 2.12
CA SER A 149 12.91 1.62 2.86
C SER A 149 12.15 1.84 4.15
N THR A 150 12.79 2.52 5.10
CA THR A 150 12.16 2.92 6.36
C THR A 150 12.18 4.43 6.47
N VAL A 151 11.01 5.03 6.54
CA VAL A 151 10.85 6.46 6.80
C VAL A 151 10.39 6.63 8.24
N VAL A 152 11.11 7.46 8.99
CA VAL A 152 10.84 7.73 10.40
C VAL A 152 10.58 9.21 10.65
N ALA A 153 9.82 9.51 11.69
CA ALA A 153 9.59 10.87 12.14
C ALA A 153 9.24 10.89 13.64
N LYS A 154 9.25 12.06 14.26
CA LYS A 154 8.71 12.28 15.61
C LYS A 154 7.36 12.97 15.51
N ALA A 155 6.35 12.43 16.15
CA ALA A 155 5.02 13.02 16.18
C ALA A 155 5.03 14.39 16.88
N LEU A 156 4.18 15.31 16.41
CA LEU A 156 3.87 16.53 17.14
C LEU A 156 3.16 16.18 18.44
N GLU A 157 3.43 16.92 19.51
CA GLU A 157 2.86 16.65 20.85
C GLU A 157 1.33 16.79 20.92
N ASN A 158 0.76 17.59 20.02
CA ASN A 158 -0.67 17.81 19.91
C ASN A 158 -1.36 16.87 18.88
N LYS A 159 -0.68 15.82 18.43
CA LYS A 159 -1.17 14.83 17.48
C LYS A 159 -1.27 13.47 18.13
N ASP A 160 -2.44 12.88 18.05
CA ASP A 160 -2.73 11.54 18.55
C ASP A 160 -2.69 10.47 17.44
N ALA A 161 -2.93 9.22 17.81
CA ALA A 161 -2.94 8.09 16.90
C ALA A 161 -3.98 8.24 15.76
N ILE A 162 -5.12 8.91 16.03
CA ILE A 162 -6.17 9.11 15.01
C ILE A 162 -5.72 10.17 14.01
N ASP A 163 -5.07 11.25 14.48
CA ASP A 163 -4.46 12.25 13.60
C ASP A 163 -3.40 11.62 12.66
N VAL A 164 -2.58 10.71 13.23
CA VAL A 164 -1.55 10.00 12.46
C VAL A 164 -2.19 9.13 11.38
N ILE A 165 -3.18 8.31 11.71
CA ILE A 165 -3.93 7.51 10.71
C ILE A 165 -4.55 8.42 9.65
N GLY A 166 -5.18 9.52 10.06
CA GLY A 166 -5.83 10.48 9.17
C GLY A 166 -4.85 11.15 8.20
N ALA A 167 -3.61 11.39 8.61
CA ALA A 167 -2.55 11.94 7.76
C ALA A 167 -2.09 10.94 6.68
N MET A 168 -2.04 9.65 7.02
CA MET A 168 -1.60 8.60 6.10
C MET A 168 -2.67 8.21 5.10
N LEU A 169 -3.96 8.31 5.47
CA LEU A 169 -5.06 7.93 4.60
C LEU A 169 -5.41 9.02 3.55
N PRO A 170 -5.84 8.57 2.35
CA PRO A 170 -5.76 7.21 1.82
C PRO A 170 -4.30 6.80 1.55
N ALA A 171 -4.01 5.50 1.73
CA ALA A 171 -2.67 4.97 1.47
C ALA A 171 -2.20 5.30 0.05
N GLY A 172 -0.94 5.73 -0.09
CA GLY A 172 -0.36 6.13 -1.37
C GLY A 172 -0.33 5.01 -2.39
N THR A 173 0.04 3.83 -1.96
CA THR A 173 0.07 2.59 -2.76
C THR A 173 -1.30 2.16 -3.28
N LEU A 174 -2.39 2.70 -2.76
CA LEU A 174 -3.75 2.44 -3.23
C LEU A 174 -4.47 3.66 -3.81
N SER A 175 -3.82 4.81 -3.83
CA SER A 175 -4.36 6.05 -4.42
C SER A 175 -3.52 6.50 -5.60
N GLY A 176 -2.36 7.04 -5.37
CA GLY A 176 -1.41 7.49 -6.37
C GLY A 176 -0.71 8.79 -5.97
N ALA A 177 0.01 9.36 -6.93
CA ALA A 177 0.81 10.55 -6.73
C ALA A 177 0.61 11.55 -7.88
N PRO A 178 0.40 12.86 -7.59
CA PRO A 178 0.10 13.48 -6.30
C PRO A 178 -1.25 12.98 -5.70
N LYS A 179 -1.26 12.71 -4.39
CA LYS A 179 -2.35 11.98 -3.71
C LYS A 179 -3.74 12.58 -3.95
N ILE A 180 -3.90 13.90 -3.76
CA ILE A 180 -5.20 14.56 -3.87
C ILE A 180 -5.75 14.42 -5.29
N ARG A 181 -4.93 14.69 -6.30
CA ARG A 181 -5.35 14.59 -7.70
C ARG A 181 -5.68 13.16 -8.10
N ALA A 182 -4.87 12.21 -7.66
CA ALA A 182 -5.16 10.79 -7.87
C ALA A 182 -6.51 10.38 -7.26
N CYS A 183 -6.83 10.84 -6.05
CA CYS A 183 -8.12 10.57 -5.41
C CYS A 183 -9.31 11.19 -6.18
N GLN A 184 -9.16 12.38 -6.75
CA GLN A 184 -10.18 13.00 -7.61
C GLN A 184 -10.44 12.13 -8.85
N ILE A 185 -9.38 11.69 -9.53
CA ILE A 185 -9.47 10.82 -10.70
C ILE A 185 -10.08 9.46 -10.35
N ILE A 186 -9.69 8.86 -9.21
CA ILE A 186 -10.31 7.63 -8.69
C ILE A 186 -11.82 7.83 -8.49
N ASN A 187 -12.23 8.93 -7.86
CA ASN A 187 -13.64 9.22 -7.63
C ASN A 187 -14.43 9.42 -8.94
N GLU A 188 -13.80 9.97 -9.97
CA GLU A 188 -14.39 10.11 -11.31
C GLU A 188 -14.54 8.76 -12.02
N LEU A 189 -13.51 7.93 -11.96
CA LEU A 189 -13.43 6.71 -12.75
C LEU A 189 -14.08 5.49 -12.06
N GLU A 190 -14.00 5.38 -10.74
CA GLU A 190 -14.62 4.28 -10.00
C GLU A 190 -16.10 4.53 -9.75
N LYS A 191 -16.94 3.60 -10.22
CA LYS A 191 -18.41 3.69 -10.07
C LYS A 191 -18.93 3.28 -8.70
N SER A 192 -18.06 2.84 -7.80
CA SER A 192 -18.45 2.33 -6.48
C SER A 192 -17.48 2.74 -5.39
N ARG A 193 -18.01 3.04 -4.21
CA ARG A 193 -17.18 3.33 -3.03
C ARG A 193 -16.35 2.11 -2.65
N ARG A 194 -15.09 2.31 -2.29
CA ARG A 194 -14.16 1.25 -1.87
C ARG A 194 -14.56 0.59 -0.55
N GLY A 195 -15.20 1.35 0.35
CA GLY A 195 -15.59 0.87 1.67
C GLY A 195 -14.36 0.60 2.54
N ILE A 196 -14.23 -0.63 3.05
CA ILE A 196 -13.12 -1.04 3.92
C ILE A 196 -11.80 -1.14 3.16
N TYR A 197 -11.86 -1.48 1.86
CA TYR A 197 -10.67 -1.65 1.04
C TYR A 197 -9.85 -0.35 0.95
N GLY A 198 -8.56 -0.45 1.26
CA GLY A 198 -7.65 0.70 1.28
C GLY A 198 -7.73 1.56 2.53
N GLY A 199 -8.52 1.16 3.54
CA GLY A 199 -8.55 1.76 4.86
C GLY A 199 -7.42 1.25 5.77
N ALA A 200 -7.47 1.62 7.04
CA ALA A 200 -6.56 1.16 8.09
C ALA A 200 -7.18 0.05 8.91
N ILE A 201 -6.41 -0.99 9.20
CA ILE A 201 -6.77 -2.06 10.14
C ILE A 201 -5.59 -2.27 11.09
N GLY A 202 -5.86 -2.30 12.38
CA GLY A 202 -4.84 -2.50 13.40
C GLY A 202 -5.36 -2.20 14.78
N TYR A 203 -4.49 -1.75 15.66
CA TYR A 203 -4.85 -1.40 17.03
C TYR A 203 -4.19 -0.09 17.46
N ILE A 204 -4.81 0.56 18.42
CA ILE A 204 -4.27 1.66 19.21
C ILE A 204 -4.31 1.17 20.64
N ASP A 205 -3.18 1.23 21.33
CA ASP A 205 -3.10 0.85 22.73
C ASP A 205 -3.45 2.01 23.67
N PHE A 206 -3.55 1.72 24.96
CA PHE A 206 -3.90 2.72 25.98
C PHE A 206 -2.80 3.73 26.28
N THR A 207 -1.59 3.50 25.79
CA THR A 207 -0.45 4.44 25.91
C THR A 207 -0.36 5.38 24.70
N GLY A 208 -1.23 5.19 23.70
CA GLY A 208 -1.27 5.98 22.48
C GLY A 208 -0.43 5.43 21.33
N ASN A 209 0.25 4.28 21.52
CA ASN A 209 0.94 3.60 20.44
C ASN A 209 -0.05 3.00 19.46
N LEU A 210 0.34 2.90 18.21
CA LEU A 210 -0.49 2.28 17.18
C LEU A 210 0.35 1.40 16.25
N ASP A 211 -0.29 0.35 15.73
CA ASP A 211 0.25 -0.44 14.64
C ASP A 211 -0.89 -0.81 13.69
N THR A 212 -0.79 -0.35 12.44
CA THR A 212 -1.85 -0.47 11.44
C THR A 212 -1.32 -0.91 10.10
N CYS A 213 -2.09 -1.75 9.42
CA CYS A 213 -1.86 -2.15 8.05
C CYS A 213 -2.86 -1.49 7.09
N ILE A 214 -2.54 -1.52 5.82
CA ILE A 214 -3.46 -1.16 4.75
C ILE A 214 -4.44 -2.32 4.54
N ALA A 215 -5.74 -2.03 4.46
CA ALA A 215 -6.78 -3.03 4.25
C ALA A 215 -6.78 -3.53 2.80
N ILE A 216 -5.80 -4.37 2.47
CA ILE A 216 -5.65 -5.08 1.20
C ILE A 216 -5.65 -6.59 1.41
N ARG A 217 -5.81 -7.35 0.34
CA ARG A 217 -5.97 -8.82 0.41
C ARG A 217 -7.05 -9.21 1.40
N ILE A 218 -8.19 -8.52 1.30
CA ILE A 218 -9.32 -8.66 2.21
C ILE A 218 -10.52 -9.31 1.51
N ALA A 219 -11.26 -10.07 2.28
CA ALA A 219 -12.62 -10.46 1.98
C ALA A 219 -13.54 -9.91 3.06
N TYR A 220 -14.68 -9.36 2.68
CA TYR A 220 -15.69 -9.00 3.65
C TYR A 220 -17.07 -9.49 3.23
N LYS A 221 -17.84 -9.92 4.20
CA LYS A 221 -19.19 -10.42 4.03
C LYS A 221 -20.15 -9.50 4.76
N LYS A 222 -21.15 -9.02 4.05
CA LYS A 222 -22.22 -8.21 4.60
C LYS A 222 -23.53 -8.91 4.25
N VAL A 223 -24.23 -9.42 5.26
CA VAL A 223 -25.53 -10.10 5.15
C VAL A 223 -25.66 -10.96 3.88
N LYS A 224 -25.11 -12.18 3.89
CA LYS A 224 -25.18 -13.19 2.78
C LYS A 224 -24.48 -12.82 1.46
N MET A 225 -23.66 -11.77 1.42
CA MET A 225 -22.91 -11.41 0.21
C MET A 225 -21.43 -11.24 0.52
N PHE A 226 -20.57 -12.01 -0.15
CA PHE A 226 -19.12 -11.82 -0.12
C PHE A 226 -18.71 -10.70 -1.06
N MET A 227 -17.75 -9.91 -0.63
CA MET A 227 -17.12 -8.88 -1.43
C MET A 227 -15.60 -9.01 -1.33
N PHE A 228 -14.95 -9.08 -2.48
CA PHE A 228 -13.50 -9.03 -2.63
C PHE A 228 -13.15 -7.75 -3.36
N ALA A 229 -12.14 -7.04 -2.91
CA ALA A 229 -11.60 -5.92 -3.65
C ALA A 229 -10.17 -6.24 -4.09
N ARG A 230 -9.90 -6.06 -5.37
CA ARG A 230 -8.57 -6.16 -5.98
C ARG A 230 -8.24 -4.84 -6.64
N GLY A 231 -7.11 -4.25 -6.27
CA GLY A 231 -6.52 -3.14 -7.00
C GLY A 231 -5.95 -3.63 -8.34
N LEU A 232 -6.17 -2.88 -9.40
CA LEU A 232 -5.43 -2.96 -10.64
C LEU A 232 -4.47 -1.77 -10.63
N GLU A 233 -3.22 -2.04 -10.34
CA GLU A 233 -2.17 -1.02 -10.45
C GLU A 233 -1.94 -0.72 -11.93
N LEU A 234 -2.22 0.51 -12.32
CA LEU A 234 -1.86 1.03 -13.62
C LEU A 234 -0.66 1.94 -13.43
N PHE A 235 0.53 1.36 -13.57
CA PHE A 235 1.76 2.13 -13.70
C PHE A 235 1.95 2.56 -15.15
N MET A 236 2.12 3.84 -15.34
CA MET A 236 2.89 4.34 -16.50
C MET A 236 4.06 5.13 -15.96
N ILE A 237 5.24 4.60 -16.23
CA ILE A 237 6.50 5.15 -15.81
C ILE A 237 6.88 6.30 -16.71
N VAL A 238 7.48 7.27 -16.06
CA VAL A 238 8.20 8.42 -16.64
C VAL A 238 9.26 8.03 -17.71
N SER A 239 9.63 6.75 -17.85
CA SER A 239 10.54 6.30 -18.91
C SER A 239 10.03 6.53 -20.35
N GLN A 240 8.74 6.77 -20.56
CA GLN A 240 8.23 7.22 -21.86
C GLN A 240 8.39 8.73 -22.10
N LEU A 241 8.66 9.51 -21.05
CA LEU A 241 8.96 10.94 -21.19
C LEU A 241 10.43 11.21 -21.52
N MET A 242 11.33 10.28 -21.20
CA MET A 242 12.76 10.40 -21.58
C MET A 242 13.05 10.05 -23.05
N ASN A 243 12.12 9.45 -23.78
CA ASN A 243 12.27 9.14 -25.20
C ASN A 243 11.77 10.25 -26.15
N ILE A 244 11.44 11.44 -25.64
CA ILE A 244 10.98 12.57 -26.45
C ILE A 244 12.14 13.53 -26.81
N GLU A 245 13.35 13.34 -26.27
CA GLU A 245 14.51 14.20 -26.59
C GLU A 245 15.52 13.60 -27.57
N SER A 246 15.14 12.62 -28.39
CA SER A 246 15.97 12.12 -29.48
C SER A 246 15.17 11.93 -30.76
N VAL A 247 14.63 13.03 -31.26
CA VAL A 247 14.30 13.20 -32.69
C VAL A 247 14.72 14.59 -33.11
#